data_d30bc93d3fbf1ad381db861d47edd341
#
_entry.id   d30bc93d3fbf1ad381db861d47edd341
#
_cell.length_a   1.000
_cell.length_b   1.000
_cell.length_c   1.000
_cell.angle_alpha   90.00
_cell.angle_beta   90.00
_cell.angle_gamma   90.00
#
_symmetry.space_group_name_H-M   'P 1'
#
loop_
_entity.id
_entity.type
_entity.pdbx_description
1 polymer ?
#
loop_
_entity_poly.entity_id
_entity_poly.type
_entity_poly.pdbx_seq_one_letter_code
_entity_poly.pdbx_strand_id
1 'polypeptide(L)' 'MNESTTNKLLDLLRVLIDKVNTNAKNINKLAEEIAELKKDKQ' A
#
# COMPACT_ATOMS: atom_id res chain seq x y z
N MET A 1 -29.06 -1.40 -1.93
CA MET A 1 -28.42 -1.76 -0.65
C MET A 1 -28.93 -0.84 0.45
N ASN A 2 -29.04 -1.35 1.66
CA ASN A 2 -29.44 -0.51 2.77
C ASN A 2 -28.23 0.29 3.28
N GLU A 3 -28.50 1.25 4.16
CA GLU A 3 -27.48 2.15 4.67
C GLU A 3 -26.38 1.43 5.44
N SER A 4 -26.75 0.41 6.21
CA SER A 4 -25.76 -0.36 6.98
C SER A 4 -24.78 -1.08 6.06
N THR A 5 -25.27 -1.70 5.01
CA THR A 5 -24.44 -2.39 4.04
C THR A 5 -23.52 -1.40 3.32
N THR A 6 -24.05 -0.25 2.92
CA THR A 6 -23.27 0.79 2.26
C THR A 6 -22.16 1.28 3.17
N ASN A 7 -22.43 1.50 4.44
CA ASN A 7 -21.42 1.96 5.40
C ASN A 7 -20.30 0.92 5.58
N LYS A 8 -20.66 -0.35 5.63
CA LYS A 8 -19.66 -1.43 5.72
C LYS A 8 -18.77 -1.48 4.50
N LEU A 9 -19.35 -1.30 3.32
CA LEU A 9 -18.58 -1.27 2.08
C LEU A 9 -17.60 -0.09 2.05
N LEU A 10 -18.05 1.08 2.51
CA LEU A 10 -17.18 2.25 2.58
C LEU A 10 -16.02 2.01 3.54
N ASP A 11 -16.27 1.39 4.67
CA ASP A 11 -15.22 1.06 5.62
C ASP A 11 -14.21 0.10 5.02
N LEU A 12 -14.68 -0.92 4.32
CA LEU A 12 -13.79 -1.86 3.64
C LEU A 12 -12.94 -1.18 2.58
N LEU A 13 -13.55 -0.26 1.82
CA LEU A 13 -12.80 0.50 0.80
C LEU A 13 -11.71 1.34 1.45
N ARG A 14 -11.98 1.97 2.58
CA ARG A 14 -10.97 2.76 3.30
C ARG A 14 -9.80 1.89 3.74
N VAL A 15 -10.10 0.71 4.28
CA VAL A 15 -9.06 -0.22 4.70
C VAL A 15 -8.22 -0.65 3.50
N LEU A 16 -8.85 -0.94 2.37
CA LEU A 16 -8.15 -1.34 1.15
C LEU A 16 -7.24 -0.23 0.65
N ILE A 17 -7.74 1.00 0.64
CA ILE A 17 -6.94 2.16 0.21
C ILE A 17 -5.71 2.32 1.09
N ASP A 18 -5.88 2.20 2.40
CA ASP A 18 -4.75 2.29 3.32
C ASP A 18 -3.71 1.20 3.05
N LYS A 19 -4.17 -0.03 2.80
CA LYS A 19 -3.26 -1.13 2.51
C LYS A 19 -2.53 -0.94 1.18
N VAL A 20 -3.23 -0.44 0.17
CA VAL A 20 -2.62 -0.14 -1.12
C VAL A 20 -1.56 0.95 -0.97
N ASN A 21 -1.86 1.99 -0.21
CA ASN A 21 -0.90 3.06 0.04
C ASN A 21 0.32 2.56 0.80
N THR A 22 0.12 1.72 1.81
CA THR A 22 1.22 1.12 2.56
C THR A 22 2.06 0.23 1.65
N ASN A 23 1.42 -0.57 0.81
CA ASN A 23 2.14 -1.42 -0.15
C ASN A 23 2.99 -0.59 -1.11
N ALA A 24 2.44 0.52 -1.61
CA ALA A 24 3.18 1.41 -2.51
C ALA A 24 4.42 1.98 -1.83
N LYS A 25 4.29 2.41 -0.59
CA LYS A 25 5.43 2.92 0.18
C LYS A 25 6.49 1.83 0.39
N ASN A 26 6.05 0.62 0.70
CA ASN A 26 6.97 -0.50 0.89
C ASN A 26 7.71 -0.85 -0.40
N ILE A 27 7.01 -0.83 -1.52
CA ILE A 27 7.62 -1.10 -2.83
C ILE A 27 8.69 -0.05 -3.13
N ASN A 28 8.39 1.22 -2.90
CA ASN A 28 9.36 2.30 -3.12
C ASN A 28 10.58 2.13 -2.23
N LYS A 29 10.37 1.78 -0.97
CA LYS A 29 11.46 1.55 -0.03
C LYS A 29 12.35 0.40 -0.48
N LEU A 30 11.73 -0.70 -0.91
CA LEU A 30 12.47 -1.86 -1.42
C LEU A 30 13.27 -1.50 -2.67
N ALA A 31 12.69 -0.70 -3.56
CA ALA A 31 13.38 -0.26 -4.75
C ALA A 31 14.62 0.57 -4.40
N GLU A 32 14.51 1.44 -3.39
CA GLU A 32 15.64 2.23 -2.91
C GLU A 32 16.74 1.34 -2.31
N GLU A 33 16.33 0.35 -1.53
CA GLU A 33 17.28 -0.59 -0.93
C GLU A 33 18.02 -1.40 -1.98
N ILE A 34 17.30 -1.84 -3.02
CA ILE A 34 17.94 -2.56 -4.14
C ILE A 34 18.92 -1.67 -4.86
N ALA A 35 18.55 -0.42 -5.10
CA ALA A 35 19.46 0.53 -5.76
C ALA A 35 20.74 0.74 -4.95
N GLU A 36 20.63 0.81 -3.62
CA GLU A 36 21.79 0.95 -2.76
C GLU A 36 22.68 -0.28 -2.78
N LEU A 37 22.07 -1.46 -2.77
CA LEU A 37 22.83 -2.70 -2.87
C LEU A 37 23.59 -2.80 -4.19
N LYS A 38 22.98 -2.34 -5.28
CA LYS A 38 23.65 -2.33 -6.57
C LYS A 38 24.85 -1.40 -6.59
N LYS A 39 24.75 -0.27 -5.91
CA LYS A 39 25.87 0.67 -5.79
C LYS A 39 27.04 0.03 -5.06
N ASP A 40 26.77 -0.68 -3.99
CA ASP A 40 27.81 -1.28 -3.17
C ASP A 40 28.58 -2.36 -3.92
N LYS A 41 27.96 -2.96 -4.91
CA LYS A 41 28.60 -4.03 -5.70
C LYS A 41 29.41 -3.53 -6.89
N GLN A 42 29.27 -2.27 -7.19
CA GLN A 42 30.03 -1.64 -8.26
C GLN A 42 31.34 -1.08 -7.73
#